data_51e7707b03fce08336eaaf8133ea5c61
#
_entry.id   51e7707b03fce08336eaaf8133ea5c61
#
_cell.length_a   1.000
_cell.length_b   1.000
_cell.length_c   1.000
_cell.angle_alpha   90.00
_cell.angle_beta   90.00
_cell.angle_gamma   90.00
#
_symmetry.space_group_name_H-M   'P 1'
#
loop_
_entity.id
_entity.type
_entity.pdbx_description
1 polymer ?
#
loop_
_entity_poly.entity_id
_entity_poly.type
_entity_poly.pdbx_seq_one_letter_code
_entity_poly.pdbx_strand_id
1 'polypeptide(L)'
;MSLLSVKEYKLYSNFLNILAKDLNKFYYSKLNKTFKVSNKLKGKGYDPVTTSDKAFEKFIRLKIKQKFPNHQVIGEEFGHKKSTSDYSWVIDPIDGTRSFVIGNPTWSSLISLNFKGNPVLGLANFPILNKYYLNYDNKNSFVFEKGKKRKISVSKNIPFSQIKVSGAFHGAVSLKQQMKIPKVLKLMQFPTADALSYSHLCEGKIDVVFQATNKIWDIHPLMPIIKAAGGIVSTWDNRDAVNAGNILVSANQSIHNKMLKLLKPISK
;
A
#
# COMPACT_ATOMS: atom_id res chain seq x y z
N MET A 1 11.89 -4.84 19.07
CA MET A 1 11.36 -6.16 19.48
C MET A 1 10.34 -6.60 18.42
N SER A 2 10.25 -7.90 18.06
CA SER A 2 9.20 -8.39 17.15
C SER A 2 7.87 -8.43 17.88
N LEU A 3 6.79 -7.94 17.25
CA LEU A 3 5.44 -7.94 17.83
C LEU A 3 4.78 -9.33 17.77
N LEU A 4 5.24 -10.20 16.86
CA LEU A 4 4.73 -11.56 16.68
C LEU A 4 5.84 -12.58 16.91
N SER A 5 5.47 -13.78 17.33
CA SER A 5 6.34 -14.95 17.38
C SER A 5 6.65 -15.48 15.97
N VAL A 6 7.72 -16.26 15.83
CA VAL A 6 8.08 -16.92 14.56
C VAL A 6 6.95 -17.82 14.04
N LYS A 7 6.24 -18.48 14.95
CA LYS A 7 5.08 -19.34 14.62
C LYS A 7 3.92 -18.54 13.99
N GLU A 8 3.64 -17.37 14.56
CA GLU A 8 2.58 -16.48 14.09
C GLU A 8 2.95 -15.87 12.74
N TYR A 9 4.17 -15.39 12.57
CA TYR A 9 4.64 -14.91 11.27
C TYR A 9 4.48 -15.97 10.17
N LYS A 10 4.86 -17.22 10.46
CA LYS A 10 4.71 -18.35 9.52
C LYS A 10 3.24 -18.65 9.22
N LEU A 11 2.38 -18.64 10.24
CA LEU A 11 0.94 -18.90 10.07
C LEU A 11 0.29 -17.85 9.15
N TYR A 12 0.48 -16.58 9.49
CA TYR A 12 -0.20 -15.50 8.78
C TYR A 12 0.41 -15.18 7.42
N SER A 13 1.74 -15.27 7.25
CA SER A 13 2.36 -15.09 5.93
C SER A 13 1.99 -16.21 4.96
N ASN A 14 1.84 -17.45 5.43
CA ASN A 14 1.32 -18.55 4.61
C ASN A 14 -0.13 -18.30 4.19
N PHE A 15 -0.97 -17.81 5.09
CA PHE A 15 -2.35 -17.44 4.75
C PHE A 15 -2.37 -16.35 3.67
N LEU A 16 -1.60 -15.27 3.82
CA LEU A 16 -1.53 -14.19 2.83
C LEU A 16 -0.99 -14.67 1.48
N ASN A 17 -0.02 -15.58 1.49
CA ASN A 17 0.54 -16.18 0.27
C ASN A 17 -0.51 -17.03 -0.50
N ILE A 18 -1.36 -17.77 0.22
CA ILE A 18 -2.49 -18.51 -0.37
C ILE A 18 -3.54 -17.53 -0.87
N LEU A 19 -3.87 -16.51 -0.07
CA LEU A 19 -4.87 -15.50 -0.40
C LEU A 19 -4.50 -14.74 -1.69
N ALA A 20 -3.21 -14.38 -1.90
CA ALA A 20 -2.75 -13.74 -3.12
C ALA A 20 -3.08 -14.56 -4.38
N LYS A 21 -2.85 -15.88 -4.33
CA LYS A 21 -3.18 -16.79 -5.43
C LYS A 21 -4.69 -16.91 -5.64
N ASP A 22 -5.45 -16.99 -4.55
CA ASP A 22 -6.91 -17.06 -4.59
C ASP A 22 -7.52 -15.77 -5.18
N LEU A 23 -6.95 -14.58 -4.86
CA LEU A 23 -7.36 -13.30 -5.41
C LEU A 23 -7.14 -13.23 -6.94
N ASN A 24 -5.99 -13.66 -7.42
CA ASN A 24 -5.73 -13.75 -8.86
C ASN A 24 -6.74 -14.65 -9.56
N LYS A 25 -6.99 -15.85 -9.00
CA LYS A 25 -7.95 -16.80 -9.51
C LYS A 25 -9.38 -16.23 -9.52
N PHE A 26 -9.76 -15.54 -8.44
CA PHE A 26 -11.07 -14.90 -8.32
C PHE A 26 -11.24 -13.79 -9.35
N TYR A 27 -10.23 -12.93 -9.55
CA TYR A 27 -10.26 -11.89 -10.57
C TYR A 27 -10.51 -12.48 -11.95
N TYR A 28 -9.67 -13.38 -12.42
CA TYR A 28 -9.79 -13.95 -13.77
C TYR A 28 -11.06 -14.76 -13.98
N SER A 29 -11.59 -15.43 -12.95
CA SER A 29 -12.81 -16.27 -13.09
C SER A 29 -14.11 -15.47 -12.95
N LYS A 30 -14.13 -14.37 -12.18
CA LYS A 30 -15.37 -13.69 -11.78
C LYS A 30 -15.41 -12.20 -12.12
N LEU A 31 -14.28 -11.51 -12.08
CA LEU A 31 -14.24 -10.04 -12.13
C LEU A 31 -13.60 -9.46 -13.39
N ASN A 32 -12.90 -10.27 -14.17
CA ASN A 32 -12.39 -9.87 -15.50
C ASN A 32 -13.55 -9.85 -16.52
N LYS A 33 -14.57 -9.05 -16.24
CA LYS A 33 -15.82 -8.92 -17.00
C LYS A 33 -16.31 -7.48 -16.86
N THR A 34 -17.50 -7.21 -17.41
CA THR A 34 -18.17 -5.90 -17.23
C THR A 34 -18.46 -5.63 -15.76
N PHE A 35 -18.17 -4.42 -15.32
CA PHE A 35 -18.47 -3.91 -13.98
C PHE A 35 -19.25 -2.60 -14.08
N LYS A 36 -20.00 -2.25 -13.02
CA LYS A 36 -20.68 -0.97 -12.89
C LYS A 36 -19.83 -0.03 -12.03
N VAL A 37 -19.71 1.21 -12.47
CA VAL A 37 -19.03 2.28 -11.74
C VAL A 37 -20.05 3.18 -11.08
N SER A 38 -19.79 3.56 -9.83
CA SER A 38 -20.57 4.56 -9.09
C SER A 38 -19.60 5.59 -8.50
N ASN A 39 -20.08 6.79 -8.20
CA ASN A 39 -19.28 7.80 -7.50
C ASN A 39 -19.65 7.79 -6.00
N LYS A 40 -18.67 7.66 -5.11
CA LYS A 40 -18.87 7.71 -3.65
C LYS A 40 -19.26 9.14 -3.18
N LEU A 41 -18.82 10.16 -3.91
CA LEU A 41 -19.07 11.55 -3.57
C LEU A 41 -20.44 12.02 -4.09
N LYS A 42 -21.21 12.68 -3.19
CA LYS A 42 -22.42 13.44 -3.56
C LYS A 42 -22.01 14.89 -3.80
N GLY A 43 -22.03 15.36 -5.06
CA GLY A 43 -21.68 16.74 -5.43
C GLY A 43 -20.41 16.85 -6.24
N LYS A 44 -19.55 17.87 -5.96
CA LYS A 44 -18.31 18.10 -6.70
C LYS A 44 -17.23 17.06 -6.32
N GLY A 45 -16.57 16.49 -7.32
CA GLY A 45 -15.50 15.54 -7.14
C GLY A 45 -15.83 14.16 -7.73
N TYR A 46 -14.79 13.33 -7.89
CA TYR A 46 -14.90 11.99 -8.44
C TYR A 46 -14.09 10.99 -7.61
N ASP A 47 -14.82 10.11 -6.94
CA ASP A 47 -14.27 9.01 -6.13
C ASP A 47 -14.99 7.72 -6.54
N PRO A 48 -14.47 7.02 -7.57
CA PRO A 48 -15.13 5.87 -8.15
C PRO A 48 -15.09 4.66 -7.22
N VAL A 49 -16.19 3.91 -7.20
CA VAL A 49 -16.28 2.55 -6.67
C VAL A 49 -16.94 1.67 -7.71
N THR A 50 -16.49 0.45 -7.83
CA THR A 50 -17.08 -0.51 -8.77
C THR A 50 -17.77 -1.66 -8.03
N THR A 51 -18.60 -2.41 -8.76
CA THR A 51 -19.15 -3.67 -8.23
C THR A 51 -18.05 -4.68 -7.93
N SER A 52 -16.88 -4.53 -8.56
CA SER A 52 -15.70 -5.38 -8.35
C SER A 52 -15.05 -5.13 -6.99
N ASP A 53 -14.93 -3.86 -6.54
CA ASP A 53 -14.40 -3.50 -5.22
C ASP A 53 -15.17 -4.27 -4.13
N LYS A 54 -16.51 -4.15 -4.17
CA LYS A 54 -17.38 -4.83 -3.20
C LYS A 54 -17.30 -6.36 -3.28
N ALA A 55 -17.16 -6.92 -4.48
CA ALA A 55 -17.03 -8.36 -4.66
C ALA A 55 -15.69 -8.89 -4.13
N PHE A 56 -14.59 -8.17 -4.39
CA PHE A 56 -13.27 -8.49 -3.83
C PHE A 56 -13.27 -8.42 -2.31
N GLU A 57 -13.78 -7.35 -1.71
CA GLU A 57 -13.79 -7.22 -0.25
C GLU A 57 -14.63 -8.32 0.40
N LYS A 58 -15.81 -8.66 -0.15
CA LYS A 58 -16.61 -9.79 0.33
C LYS A 58 -15.84 -11.11 0.29
N PHE A 59 -15.11 -11.35 -0.80
CA PHE A 59 -14.30 -12.55 -0.96
C PHE A 59 -13.17 -12.61 0.09
N ILE A 60 -12.42 -11.52 0.28
CA ILE A 60 -11.34 -11.43 1.26
C ILE A 60 -11.89 -11.64 2.69
N ARG A 61 -12.99 -10.98 3.04
CA ARG A 61 -13.66 -11.13 4.35
C ARG A 61 -14.10 -12.56 4.61
N LEU A 62 -14.62 -13.25 3.59
CA LEU A 62 -15.01 -14.65 3.70
C LEU A 62 -13.79 -15.54 4.01
N LYS A 63 -12.67 -15.37 3.30
CA LYS A 63 -11.44 -16.13 3.53
C LYS A 63 -10.86 -15.89 4.93
N ILE A 64 -10.86 -14.64 5.38
CA ILE A 64 -10.44 -14.29 6.75
C ILE A 64 -11.35 -14.93 7.77
N LYS A 65 -12.68 -14.81 7.62
CA LYS A 65 -13.66 -15.38 8.57
C LYS A 65 -13.53 -16.91 8.69
N GLN A 66 -13.28 -17.59 7.57
CA GLN A 66 -13.10 -19.04 7.57
C GLN A 66 -11.87 -19.49 8.37
N LYS A 67 -10.78 -18.72 8.33
CA LYS A 67 -9.51 -19.10 8.98
C LYS A 67 -9.31 -18.46 10.36
N PHE A 68 -9.82 -17.22 10.52
CA PHE A 68 -9.65 -16.40 11.72
C PHE A 68 -10.97 -15.75 12.13
N PRO A 69 -11.97 -16.54 12.57
CA PRO A 69 -13.35 -16.06 12.80
C PRO A 69 -13.48 -14.94 13.84
N ASN A 70 -12.53 -14.90 14.80
CA ASN A 70 -12.52 -13.95 15.90
C ASN A 70 -11.74 -12.65 15.61
N HIS A 71 -11.02 -12.56 14.48
CA HIS A 71 -10.28 -11.35 14.15
C HIS A 71 -11.20 -10.22 13.71
N GLN A 72 -10.78 -9.00 14.00
CA GLN A 72 -11.42 -7.79 13.48
C GLN A 72 -11.15 -7.65 11.97
N VAL A 73 -12.04 -6.99 11.24
CA VAL A 73 -11.82 -6.67 9.82
C VAL A 73 -12.26 -5.24 9.56
N ILE A 74 -11.37 -4.43 9.04
CA ILE A 74 -11.57 -3.04 8.62
C ILE A 74 -11.38 -3.01 7.11
N GLY A 75 -12.37 -2.61 6.36
CA GLY A 75 -12.27 -2.51 4.91
C GLY A 75 -12.86 -1.21 4.41
N GLU A 76 -12.42 -0.80 3.24
CA GLU A 76 -12.84 0.44 2.60
C GLU A 76 -14.34 0.44 2.26
N GLU A 77 -14.88 -0.70 1.78
CA GLU A 77 -16.24 -0.76 1.24
C GLU A 77 -17.29 -1.17 2.28
N PHE A 78 -16.96 -2.02 3.25
CA PHE A 78 -17.89 -2.54 4.25
C PHE A 78 -17.54 -2.12 5.68
N GLY A 79 -16.60 -1.17 5.84
CA GLY A 79 -16.25 -0.60 7.14
C GLY A 79 -15.68 -1.62 8.13
N HIS A 80 -15.90 -1.38 9.43
CA HIS A 80 -15.26 -2.09 10.52
C HIS A 80 -16.17 -3.14 11.15
N LYS A 81 -15.80 -4.42 11.03
CA LYS A 81 -16.35 -5.52 11.85
C LYS A 81 -15.51 -5.65 13.12
N LYS A 82 -15.99 -5.12 14.23
CA LYS A 82 -15.36 -5.14 15.56
C LYS A 82 -15.38 -6.54 16.18
N SER A 83 -14.38 -6.84 17.00
CA SER A 83 -14.30 -7.96 17.94
C SER A 83 -13.39 -7.58 19.10
N THR A 84 -13.21 -8.48 20.08
CA THR A 84 -12.28 -8.30 21.23
C THR A 84 -10.86 -8.72 20.90
N SER A 85 -10.58 -9.16 19.66
CA SER A 85 -9.25 -9.61 19.26
C SER A 85 -8.25 -8.46 19.17
N ASP A 86 -7.02 -8.69 19.62
CA ASP A 86 -5.88 -7.80 19.36
C ASP A 86 -5.48 -7.78 17.87
N TYR A 87 -5.95 -8.75 17.07
CA TYR A 87 -5.68 -8.83 15.64
C TYR A 87 -6.78 -8.16 14.83
N SER A 88 -6.38 -7.34 13.87
CA SER A 88 -7.27 -6.77 12.86
C SER A 88 -6.68 -6.90 11.45
N TRP A 89 -7.54 -7.15 10.48
CA TRP A 89 -7.22 -7.12 9.06
C TRP A 89 -7.68 -5.78 8.49
N VAL A 90 -6.79 -5.10 7.78
CA VAL A 90 -7.13 -3.86 7.07
C VAL A 90 -7.06 -4.14 5.57
N ILE A 91 -8.11 -3.78 4.83
CA ILE A 91 -8.33 -4.20 3.45
C ILE A 91 -8.65 -2.99 2.57
N ASP A 92 -7.88 -2.83 1.50
CA ASP A 92 -8.29 -2.13 0.29
C ASP A 92 -8.50 -3.18 -0.81
N PRO A 93 -9.72 -3.39 -1.27
CA PRO A 93 -10.00 -4.42 -2.28
C PRO A 93 -9.40 -4.07 -3.65
N ILE A 94 -9.44 -2.79 -4.06
CA ILE A 94 -8.89 -2.27 -5.32
C ILE A 94 -8.26 -0.90 -5.09
N ASP A 95 -7.03 -0.88 -4.57
CA ASP A 95 -6.21 0.33 -4.56
C ASP A 95 -5.94 0.79 -6.01
N GLY A 96 -6.14 2.09 -6.25
CA GLY A 96 -6.10 2.62 -7.61
C GLY A 96 -7.37 2.32 -8.42
N THR A 97 -8.57 2.49 -7.85
CA THR A 97 -9.85 2.28 -8.55
C THR A 97 -9.95 3.08 -9.86
N ARG A 98 -9.33 4.27 -9.94
CA ARG A 98 -9.26 5.04 -11.20
C ARG A 98 -8.47 4.31 -12.27
N SER A 99 -7.34 3.69 -11.91
CA SER A 99 -6.54 2.82 -12.78
C SER A 99 -7.36 1.61 -13.23
N PHE A 100 -8.08 0.98 -12.30
CA PHE A 100 -8.96 -0.16 -12.59
C PHE A 100 -10.05 0.19 -13.63
N VAL A 101 -10.73 1.32 -13.44
CA VAL A 101 -11.83 1.78 -14.32
C VAL A 101 -11.38 2.02 -15.75
N ILE A 102 -10.18 2.53 -15.98
CA ILE A 102 -9.63 2.78 -17.33
C ILE A 102 -8.83 1.60 -17.89
N GLY A 103 -8.78 0.46 -17.19
CA GLY A 103 -8.05 -0.73 -17.65
C GLY A 103 -6.52 -0.65 -17.49
N ASN A 104 -6.00 0.30 -16.69
CA ASN A 104 -4.58 0.37 -16.38
C ASN A 104 -4.20 -0.78 -15.44
N PRO A 105 -3.13 -1.58 -15.72
CA PRO A 105 -2.78 -2.78 -14.95
C PRO A 105 -2.14 -2.49 -13.58
N THR A 106 -2.02 -1.24 -13.15
CA THR A 106 -1.27 -0.85 -11.93
C THR A 106 -2.06 -0.93 -10.64
N TRP A 107 -3.39 -1.15 -10.71
CA TRP A 107 -4.23 -1.33 -9.52
C TRP A 107 -3.84 -2.58 -8.72
N SER A 108 -4.16 -2.60 -7.43
CA SER A 108 -3.81 -3.70 -6.54
C SER A 108 -4.89 -4.01 -5.51
N SER A 109 -4.83 -5.22 -4.92
CA SER A 109 -5.54 -5.52 -3.67
C SER A 109 -4.54 -5.47 -2.52
N LEU A 110 -4.83 -4.66 -1.50
CA LEU A 110 -3.98 -4.43 -0.36
C LEU A 110 -4.58 -5.06 0.90
N ILE A 111 -3.82 -5.88 1.61
CA ILE A 111 -4.27 -6.52 2.83
C ILE A 111 -3.18 -6.43 3.90
N SER A 112 -3.52 -5.92 5.09
CA SER A 112 -2.65 -5.89 6.26
C SER A 112 -3.20 -6.75 7.37
N LEU A 113 -2.31 -7.49 8.07
CA LEU A 113 -2.55 -7.94 9.43
C LEU A 113 -1.94 -6.94 10.38
N ASN A 114 -2.77 -6.43 11.28
CA ASN A 114 -2.33 -5.57 12.39
C ASN A 114 -2.44 -6.33 13.71
N PHE A 115 -1.50 -6.08 14.61
CA PHE A 115 -1.54 -6.53 15.99
C PHE A 115 -1.52 -5.31 16.93
N LYS A 116 -2.54 -5.18 17.78
CA LYS A 116 -2.74 -4.01 18.66
C LYS A 116 -2.63 -2.69 17.91
N GLY A 117 -3.30 -2.62 16.75
CA GLY A 117 -3.34 -1.45 15.87
C GLY A 117 -2.12 -1.23 14.98
N ASN A 118 -1.02 -1.98 15.19
CA ASN A 118 0.23 -1.80 14.43
C ASN A 118 0.31 -2.80 13.27
N PRO A 119 0.56 -2.37 12.01
CA PRO A 119 0.76 -3.24 10.88
C PRO A 119 2.00 -4.14 11.06
N VAL A 120 1.83 -5.46 10.97
CA VAL A 120 2.91 -6.45 11.19
C VAL A 120 3.19 -7.31 9.97
N LEU A 121 2.17 -7.59 9.15
CA LEU A 121 2.29 -8.25 7.86
C LEU A 121 1.46 -7.51 6.82
N GLY A 122 1.95 -7.48 5.57
CA GLY A 122 1.26 -6.84 4.46
C GLY A 122 1.37 -7.65 3.18
N LEU A 123 0.32 -7.61 2.39
CA LEU A 123 0.23 -8.13 1.03
C LEU A 123 -0.18 -6.99 0.11
N ALA A 124 0.59 -6.78 -0.96
CA ALA A 124 0.22 -5.96 -2.10
C ALA A 124 0.15 -6.87 -3.34
N ASN A 125 -1.06 -7.15 -3.81
CA ASN A 125 -1.31 -8.08 -4.92
C ASN A 125 -1.75 -7.33 -6.17
N PHE A 126 -1.05 -7.55 -7.29
CA PHE A 126 -1.29 -6.97 -8.61
C PHE A 126 -1.74 -8.06 -9.58
N PRO A 127 -3.04 -8.36 -9.66
CA PRO A 127 -3.55 -9.50 -10.43
C PRO A 127 -3.19 -9.45 -11.93
N ILE A 128 -3.33 -8.29 -12.56
CA ILE A 128 -3.01 -8.12 -14.00
C ILE A 128 -1.53 -8.37 -14.29
N LEU A 129 -0.64 -7.95 -13.38
CA LEU A 129 0.79 -8.13 -13.52
C LEU A 129 1.26 -9.55 -13.13
N ASN A 130 0.34 -10.38 -12.61
CA ASN A 130 0.66 -11.69 -12.01
C ASN A 130 1.83 -11.60 -11.02
N LYS A 131 1.74 -10.61 -10.14
CA LYS A 131 2.82 -10.21 -9.24
C LYS A 131 2.24 -9.83 -7.87
N TYR A 132 2.91 -10.21 -6.79
CA TYR A 132 2.56 -9.74 -5.45
C TYR A 132 3.80 -9.61 -4.56
N TYR A 133 3.65 -8.74 -3.55
CA TYR A 133 4.67 -8.44 -2.54
C TYR A 133 4.15 -8.82 -1.16
N LEU A 134 5.01 -9.42 -0.35
CA LEU A 134 4.66 -9.92 0.97
C LEU A 134 5.90 -9.90 1.87
N ASN A 135 5.80 -9.37 3.10
CA ASN A 135 6.81 -9.61 4.10
C ASN A 135 6.50 -10.91 4.87
N TYR A 136 7.55 -11.66 5.23
CA TYR A 136 7.44 -12.91 6.01
C TYR A 136 7.70 -12.70 7.49
N ASP A 137 8.40 -11.63 7.80
CA ASP A 137 8.72 -11.15 9.15
C ASP A 137 9.11 -9.66 9.08
N ASN A 138 9.64 -9.11 10.15
CA ASN A 138 10.05 -7.71 10.22
C ASN A 138 11.38 -7.37 9.51
N LYS A 139 12.04 -8.35 8.86
CA LYS A 139 13.35 -8.21 8.18
C LYS A 139 13.37 -8.74 6.76
N ASN A 140 12.33 -9.45 6.34
CA ASN A 140 12.34 -10.17 5.08
C ASN A 140 11.09 -9.91 4.27
N SER A 141 11.24 -9.17 3.17
CA SER A 141 10.21 -8.95 2.16
C SER A 141 10.57 -9.64 0.86
N PHE A 142 9.55 -10.10 0.14
CA PHE A 142 9.68 -10.84 -1.10
C PHE A 142 8.71 -10.33 -2.15
N VAL A 143 9.15 -10.42 -3.40
CA VAL A 143 8.28 -10.35 -4.57
C VAL A 143 8.09 -11.75 -5.15
N PHE A 144 6.86 -12.03 -5.55
CA PHE A 144 6.46 -13.23 -6.28
C PHE A 144 5.99 -12.80 -7.65
N GLU A 145 6.66 -13.28 -8.68
CA GLU A 145 6.38 -12.91 -10.05
C GLU A 145 6.61 -14.12 -10.96
N LYS A 146 5.62 -14.45 -11.80
CA LYS A 146 5.69 -15.59 -12.74
C LYS A 146 6.16 -16.91 -12.07
N GLY A 147 5.63 -17.21 -10.89
CA GLY A 147 5.96 -18.42 -10.13
C GLY A 147 7.31 -18.38 -9.38
N LYS A 148 8.12 -17.35 -9.56
CA LYS A 148 9.41 -17.19 -8.87
C LYS A 148 9.26 -16.31 -7.62
N LYS A 149 9.97 -16.68 -6.54
CA LYS A 149 10.10 -15.90 -5.31
C LYS A 149 11.48 -15.26 -5.25
N ARG A 150 11.55 -13.95 -5.02
CA ARG A 150 12.81 -13.23 -4.86
C ARG A 150 12.74 -12.31 -3.65
N LYS A 151 13.80 -12.33 -2.80
CA LYS A 151 13.95 -11.35 -1.72
C LYS A 151 14.17 -9.97 -2.32
N ILE A 152 13.55 -8.95 -1.72
CA ILE A 152 13.64 -7.56 -2.15
C ILE A 152 14.30 -6.70 -1.07
N SER A 153 14.96 -5.65 -1.51
CA SER A 153 15.51 -4.61 -0.66
C SER A 153 15.53 -3.28 -1.39
N VAL A 154 15.41 -2.20 -0.63
CA VAL A 154 15.55 -0.85 -1.15
C VAL A 154 16.95 -0.59 -1.73
N SER A 155 17.08 0.44 -2.54
CA SER A 155 18.37 0.88 -3.09
C SER A 155 19.32 1.33 -1.97
N LYS A 156 20.65 1.12 -2.19
CA LYS A 156 21.70 1.47 -1.25
C LYS A 156 22.63 2.51 -1.86
N ASN A 157 23.13 3.42 -1.02
CA ASN A 157 24.22 4.35 -1.37
C ASN A 157 23.96 5.22 -2.61
N ILE A 158 22.70 5.65 -2.84
CA ILE A 158 22.36 6.53 -3.95
C ILE A 158 22.65 7.99 -3.56
N PRO A 159 23.47 8.72 -4.33
CA PRO A 159 23.63 10.15 -4.15
C PRO A 159 22.31 10.90 -4.32
N PHE A 160 22.06 11.93 -3.50
CA PHE A 160 20.80 12.68 -3.57
C PHE A 160 20.54 13.31 -4.95
N SER A 161 21.57 13.63 -5.72
CA SER A 161 21.46 14.13 -7.10
C SER A 161 20.95 13.11 -8.12
N GLN A 162 20.93 11.83 -7.79
CA GLN A 162 20.56 10.72 -8.67
C GLN A 162 19.29 9.97 -8.19
N ILE A 163 18.63 10.45 -7.13
CA ILE A 163 17.44 9.78 -6.61
C ILE A 163 16.29 9.78 -7.62
N LYS A 164 15.60 8.67 -7.67
CA LYS A 164 14.38 8.48 -8.46
C LYS A 164 13.18 8.73 -7.55
N VAL A 165 12.42 9.78 -7.88
CA VAL A 165 11.30 10.25 -7.07
C VAL A 165 9.99 10.09 -7.82
N SER A 166 9.04 9.40 -7.21
CA SER A 166 7.63 9.35 -7.61
C SER A 166 6.78 10.06 -6.55
N GLY A 167 5.85 10.90 -6.98
CA GLY A 167 5.02 11.64 -6.04
C GLY A 167 3.62 11.95 -6.58
N ALA A 168 2.64 12.01 -5.68
CA ALA A 168 1.27 12.37 -6.02
C ALA A 168 0.64 13.25 -4.94
N PHE A 169 -0.06 14.28 -5.39
CA PHE A 169 -0.82 15.18 -4.52
C PHE A 169 -2.31 14.86 -4.48
N HIS A 170 -2.81 14.02 -5.38
CA HIS A 170 -4.22 13.59 -5.48
C HIS A 170 -5.24 14.73 -5.42
N GLY A 171 -4.86 15.94 -5.91
CA GLY A 171 -5.68 17.15 -5.83
C GLY A 171 -5.76 17.81 -4.46
N ALA A 172 -5.12 17.25 -3.42
CA ALA A 172 -5.18 17.76 -2.05
C ALA A 172 -4.23 18.92 -1.77
N VAL A 173 -3.24 19.16 -2.64
CA VAL A 173 -2.26 20.24 -2.51
C VAL A 173 -2.49 21.25 -3.63
N SER A 174 -2.90 22.47 -3.30
CA SER A 174 -3.16 23.54 -4.27
C SER A 174 -1.89 23.96 -5.03
N LEU A 175 -2.03 24.54 -6.21
CA LEU A 175 -0.90 25.09 -6.99
C LEU A 175 -0.07 26.07 -6.16
N LYS A 176 -0.71 26.96 -5.37
CA LYS A 176 -0.03 27.89 -4.48
C LYS A 176 0.86 27.19 -3.43
N GLN A 177 0.43 26.03 -2.94
CA GLN A 177 1.23 25.20 -2.02
C GLN A 177 2.36 24.48 -2.77
N GLN A 178 2.10 23.90 -3.94
CA GLN A 178 3.12 23.24 -4.76
C GLN A 178 4.24 24.21 -5.16
N MET A 179 3.93 25.47 -5.46
CA MET A 179 4.95 26.50 -5.75
C MET A 179 5.90 26.80 -4.59
N LYS A 180 5.57 26.38 -3.35
CA LYS A 180 6.48 26.51 -2.21
C LYS A 180 7.56 25.42 -2.18
N ILE A 181 7.46 24.38 -3.00
CA ILE A 181 8.37 23.23 -3.05
C ILE A 181 8.94 22.97 -4.45
N PRO A 182 9.47 23.98 -5.17
CA PRO A 182 9.91 23.82 -6.56
C PRO A 182 11.04 22.79 -6.72
N LYS A 183 11.86 22.59 -5.70
CA LYS A 183 12.91 21.56 -5.69
C LYS A 183 12.32 20.16 -5.70
N VAL A 184 11.22 19.93 -4.97
CA VAL A 184 10.52 18.64 -4.97
C VAL A 184 9.89 18.36 -6.34
N LEU A 185 9.22 19.38 -6.92
CA LEU A 185 8.60 19.26 -8.24
C LEU A 185 9.63 18.87 -9.33
N LYS A 186 10.84 19.43 -9.28
CA LYS A 186 11.94 19.07 -10.20
C LYS A 186 12.42 17.63 -10.01
N LEU A 187 12.30 17.07 -8.82
CA LEU A 187 12.67 15.67 -8.53
C LEU A 187 11.61 14.66 -8.98
N MET A 188 10.34 15.08 -9.15
CA MET A 188 9.21 14.22 -9.54
C MET A 188 9.25 13.85 -11.02
N GLN A 189 10.21 13.02 -11.41
CA GLN A 189 10.43 12.63 -12.81
C GLN A 189 9.92 11.22 -13.15
N PHE A 190 9.53 10.45 -12.13
CA PHE A 190 9.04 9.09 -12.32
C PHE A 190 7.53 9.05 -12.16
N PRO A 191 6.83 8.25 -12.99
CA PRO A 191 5.38 8.16 -12.93
C PRO A 191 4.94 7.63 -11.57
N THR A 192 3.79 8.12 -11.10
CA THR A 192 3.11 7.54 -9.94
C THR A 192 2.16 6.42 -10.40
N ALA A 193 2.05 5.38 -9.60
CA ALA A 193 1.24 4.20 -9.87
C ALA A 193 0.75 3.58 -8.55
N ASP A 194 0.08 4.38 -7.73
CA ASP A 194 -0.51 3.99 -6.45
C ASP A 194 0.43 3.05 -5.64
N ALA A 195 -0.03 1.94 -5.10
CA ALA A 195 0.80 0.98 -4.33
C ALA A 195 1.98 0.38 -5.12
N LEU A 196 1.92 0.36 -6.46
CA LEU A 196 3.03 -0.15 -7.27
C LEU A 196 4.28 0.72 -7.15
N SER A 197 4.13 2.04 -6.94
CA SER A 197 5.26 2.95 -6.69
C SER A 197 6.01 2.57 -5.42
N TYR A 198 5.30 2.30 -4.32
CA TYR A 198 5.89 1.82 -3.06
C TYR A 198 6.54 0.44 -3.22
N SER A 199 5.91 -0.43 -4.00
CA SER A 199 6.44 -1.76 -4.31
C SER A 199 7.73 -1.68 -5.12
N HIS A 200 7.84 -0.76 -6.08
CA HIS A 200 9.07 -0.48 -6.83
C HIS A 200 10.18 0.08 -5.94
N LEU A 201 9.85 0.89 -4.93
CA LEU A 201 10.83 1.34 -3.93
C LEU A 201 11.38 0.13 -3.14
N CYS A 202 10.53 -0.80 -2.74
CA CYS A 202 10.95 -2.03 -2.06
C CYS A 202 11.85 -2.92 -2.92
N GLU A 203 11.78 -2.81 -4.26
CA GLU A 203 12.69 -3.49 -5.19
C GLU A 203 13.98 -2.70 -5.50
N GLY A 204 14.15 -1.49 -4.95
CA GLY A 204 15.28 -0.60 -5.24
C GLY A 204 15.21 0.08 -6.62
N LYS A 205 14.03 0.10 -7.27
CA LYS A 205 13.80 0.73 -8.58
C LYS A 205 13.50 2.22 -8.47
N ILE A 206 12.88 2.64 -7.37
CA ILE A 206 12.57 4.02 -6.99
C ILE A 206 13.18 4.26 -5.61
N ASP A 207 13.60 5.48 -5.30
CA ASP A 207 14.31 5.80 -4.06
C ASP A 207 13.44 6.60 -3.08
N VAL A 208 12.45 7.31 -3.60
CA VAL A 208 11.50 8.10 -2.82
C VAL A 208 10.11 7.99 -3.42
N VAL A 209 9.13 7.73 -2.57
CA VAL A 209 7.70 7.85 -2.90
C VAL A 209 7.05 8.76 -1.86
N PHE A 210 6.27 9.75 -2.32
CA PHE A 210 5.42 10.53 -1.43
C PHE A 210 4.03 10.71 -2.03
N GLN A 211 3.01 10.58 -1.18
CA GLN A 211 1.62 10.73 -1.61
C GLN A 211 0.82 11.46 -0.52
N ALA A 212 -0.09 12.32 -0.96
CA ALA A 212 -1.03 13.01 -0.08
C ALA A 212 -2.27 12.14 0.18
N THR A 213 -2.95 12.37 1.31
CA THR A 213 -4.30 11.87 1.63
C THR A 213 -4.49 10.35 1.65
N ASN A 214 -3.44 9.59 1.98
CA ASN A 214 -3.60 8.14 2.17
C ASN A 214 -4.57 7.83 3.32
N LYS A 215 -5.33 6.77 3.18
CA LYS A 215 -6.13 6.15 4.23
C LYS A 215 -5.34 4.99 4.85
N ILE A 216 -5.84 4.45 5.96
CA ILE A 216 -5.17 3.33 6.63
C ILE A 216 -5.08 2.09 5.72
N TRP A 217 -6.05 1.85 4.87
CA TRP A 217 -6.06 0.72 3.95
C TRP A 217 -5.08 0.87 2.79
N ASP A 218 -4.68 2.10 2.40
CA ASP A 218 -3.67 2.36 1.39
C ASP A 218 -2.25 2.09 1.92
N ILE A 219 -1.98 2.38 3.21
CA ILE A 219 -0.62 2.39 3.74
C ILE A 219 -0.29 1.24 4.71
N HIS A 220 -1.24 0.79 5.55
CA HIS A 220 -0.97 -0.31 6.49
C HIS A 220 -0.44 -1.58 5.81
N PRO A 221 -0.97 -2.02 4.64
CA PRO A 221 -0.43 -3.18 3.93
C PRO A 221 1.00 -2.97 3.42
N LEU A 222 1.38 -1.74 3.12
CA LEU A 222 2.69 -1.41 2.57
C LEU A 222 3.76 -1.20 3.64
N MET A 223 3.40 -0.66 4.83
CA MET A 223 4.35 -0.37 5.90
C MET A 223 5.26 -1.55 6.27
N PRO A 224 4.75 -2.76 6.58
CA PRO A 224 5.59 -3.88 6.95
C PRO A 224 6.44 -4.39 5.78
N ILE A 225 5.95 -4.32 4.53
CA ILE A 225 6.72 -4.67 3.34
C ILE A 225 7.89 -3.71 3.17
N ILE A 226 7.65 -2.40 3.29
CA ILE A 226 8.64 -1.33 3.16
C ILE A 226 9.71 -1.47 4.26
N LYS A 227 9.30 -1.57 5.52
CA LYS A 227 10.21 -1.70 6.66
C LYS A 227 11.08 -2.94 6.55
N ALA A 228 10.50 -4.09 6.19
CA ALA A 228 11.24 -5.34 6.02
C ALA A 228 12.15 -5.36 4.77
N ALA A 229 11.91 -4.51 3.79
CA ALA A 229 12.82 -4.26 2.66
C ALA A 229 13.95 -3.25 3.01
N GLY A 230 13.91 -2.64 4.20
CA GLY A 230 14.90 -1.67 4.67
C GLY A 230 14.54 -0.21 4.39
N GLY A 231 13.34 0.08 3.90
CA GLY A 231 12.83 1.43 3.68
C GLY A 231 12.33 2.10 4.94
N ILE A 232 12.19 3.42 4.88
CA ILE A 232 11.71 4.28 5.96
C ILE A 232 10.38 4.88 5.53
N VAL A 233 9.39 4.85 6.44
CA VAL A 233 8.06 5.40 6.23
C VAL A 233 7.67 6.31 7.37
N SER A 234 7.21 7.53 7.05
CA SER A 234 6.62 8.50 7.97
C SER A 234 5.57 9.35 7.28
N THR A 235 4.91 10.20 8.04
CA THR A 235 4.17 11.34 7.47
C THR A 235 5.14 12.44 7.00
N TRP A 236 4.64 13.42 6.20
CA TRP A 236 5.46 14.56 5.74
C TRP A 236 5.97 15.45 6.87
N ASP A 237 5.37 15.40 8.04
CA ASP A 237 5.79 16.08 9.25
C ASP A 237 6.56 15.17 10.23
N ASN A 238 7.05 14.03 9.73
CA ASN A 238 7.89 13.05 10.45
C ASN A 238 7.23 12.38 11.65
N ARG A 239 5.90 12.20 11.64
CA ARG A 239 5.18 11.36 12.61
C ARG A 239 5.07 9.92 12.10
N ASP A 240 4.67 9.01 13.00
CA ASP A 240 4.36 7.62 12.59
C ASP A 240 3.21 7.61 11.56
N ALA A 241 3.35 6.79 10.54
CA ALA A 241 2.39 6.65 9.44
C ALA A 241 1.17 5.78 9.79
N VAL A 242 1.08 5.27 11.01
CA VAL A 242 -0.02 4.37 11.43
C VAL A 242 -1.40 5.03 11.34
N ASN A 243 -1.48 6.34 11.43
CA ASN A 243 -2.72 7.10 11.26
C ASN A 243 -2.94 7.57 9.81
N ALA A 244 -2.11 7.10 8.88
CA ALA A 244 -2.14 7.49 7.46
C ALA A 244 -1.94 9.00 7.22
N GLY A 245 -2.55 9.58 6.18
CA GLY A 245 -2.41 10.99 5.82
C GLY A 245 -1.41 11.21 4.69
N ASN A 246 -0.59 12.27 4.80
CA ASN A 246 0.44 12.59 3.81
C ASN A 246 1.70 11.76 4.10
N ILE A 247 2.00 10.79 3.24
CA ILE A 247 3.02 9.78 3.47
C ILE A 247 4.29 10.07 2.66
N LEU A 248 5.45 9.88 3.31
CA LEU A 248 6.77 9.86 2.69
C LEU A 248 7.43 8.50 2.95
N VAL A 249 7.93 7.89 1.89
CA VAL A 249 8.75 6.67 1.96
C VAL A 249 10.08 6.93 1.26
N SER A 250 11.17 6.47 1.85
CA SER A 250 12.51 6.68 1.32
C SER A 250 13.38 5.44 1.51
N ALA A 251 14.35 5.24 0.62
CA ALA A 251 15.26 4.10 0.65
C ALA A 251 16.24 4.14 1.85
N ASN A 252 16.57 5.33 2.39
CA ASN A 252 17.44 5.45 3.56
C ASN A 252 17.21 6.75 4.34
N GLN A 253 17.78 6.82 5.56
CA GLN A 253 17.57 7.93 6.49
C GLN A 253 18.09 9.28 5.97
N SER A 254 19.22 9.30 5.25
CA SER A 254 19.79 10.52 4.70
C SER A 254 18.87 11.17 3.67
N ILE A 255 18.35 10.35 2.73
CA ILE A 255 17.38 10.77 1.72
C ILE A 255 16.09 11.23 2.41
N HIS A 256 15.59 10.43 3.38
CA HIS A 256 14.37 10.73 4.13
C HIS A 256 14.43 12.11 4.80
N ASN A 257 15.49 12.38 5.55
CA ASN A 257 15.68 13.64 6.23
C ASN A 257 15.76 14.86 5.28
N LYS A 258 16.38 14.67 4.11
CA LYS A 258 16.43 15.73 3.07
C LYS A 258 15.04 15.98 2.48
N MET A 259 14.29 14.92 2.17
CA MET A 259 12.94 15.05 1.63
C MET A 259 11.96 15.68 2.63
N LEU A 260 12.03 15.34 3.92
CA LEU A 260 11.25 15.99 4.97
C LEU A 260 11.50 17.50 5.01
N LYS A 261 12.78 17.94 4.92
CA LYS A 261 13.12 19.37 4.85
C LYS A 261 12.52 20.05 3.62
N LEU A 262 12.53 19.38 2.47
CA LEU A 262 11.98 19.92 1.22
C LEU A 262 10.44 19.97 1.21
N LEU A 263 9.77 19.03 1.87
CA LEU A 263 8.31 18.96 1.99
C LEU A 263 7.76 19.87 3.11
N LYS A 264 8.60 20.30 4.06
CA LYS A 264 8.21 21.10 5.23
C LYS A 264 7.27 22.29 4.93
N PRO A 265 7.43 23.05 3.83
CA PRO A 265 6.55 24.17 3.50
C PRO A 265 5.08 23.82 3.28
N ILE A 266 4.77 22.53 3.06
CA ILE A 266 3.41 22.04 2.77
C ILE A 266 2.99 20.86 3.68
N SER A 267 3.78 20.54 4.71
CA SER A 267 3.56 19.37 5.58
C SER A 267 2.51 19.59 6.68
N LYS A 268 1.94 20.80 6.77
CA LYS A 268 0.90 21.15 7.76
C LYS A 268 -0.48 20.97 7.19
#